data_92ae95acf9c21b4c032336225ea0447f
#
_entry.id   92ae95acf9c21b4c032336225ea0447f
#
_cell.length_a   1.000
_cell.length_b   1.000
_cell.length_c   1.000
_cell.angle_alpha   90.00
_cell.angle_beta   90.00
_cell.angle_gamma   90.00
#
_symmetry.space_group_name_H-M   'P 1'
#
loop_
_entity.id
_entity.type
_entity.pdbx_description
1 polymer ?
#
loop_
_entity_poly.entity_id
_entity_poly.type
_entity_poly.pdbx_seq_one_letter_code
_entity_poly.pdbx_strand_id
1 'polypeptide(L)'
;IPTKTYVKHDGKIHYYEGSVISKNPLQIWTRKLITIDSGIWFICDEVKCDGTHQIKQYFHFDPMYHEIPKNIWTYEGDMHAEEQFCSFIYNEQMVHQVGIVSHDFTDTLNVITTFHQPEYFVEDIDVIQAGETIVSKDIVNAKQFIVSRTENYTIAVFHQEIFSGRKIMYLNGVPFHAKVIVIHEKDGNKTLYVMRT
;
A
#
# COMPACT_ATOMS: atom_id res chain seq x y z
N ILE A 1 -3.40 15.76 14.40
CA ILE A 1 -4.80 16.17 14.11
C ILE A 1 -5.19 15.53 12.79
N PRO A 2 -6.25 14.69 12.75
CA PRO A 2 -6.81 14.19 11.48
C PRO A 2 -7.25 15.35 10.60
N THR A 3 -6.89 15.34 9.32
CA THR A 3 -7.14 16.48 8.44
C THR A 3 -7.97 16.14 7.21
N LYS A 4 -7.88 14.92 6.72
CA LYS A 4 -8.58 14.50 5.51
C LYS A 4 -8.88 13.01 5.59
N THR A 5 -10.09 12.67 5.20
CA THR A 5 -10.49 11.27 5.00
C THR A 5 -11.23 11.14 3.68
N TYR A 6 -10.98 10.08 2.97
CA TYR A 6 -11.69 9.73 1.76
C TYR A 6 -11.94 8.23 1.74
N VAL A 7 -13.15 7.83 1.35
CA VAL A 7 -13.55 6.42 1.27
C VAL A 7 -14.26 6.19 -0.05
N LYS A 8 -13.93 5.10 -0.72
CA LYS A 8 -14.63 4.62 -1.91
C LYS A 8 -14.74 3.10 -1.88
N HIS A 9 -15.91 2.61 -2.25
CA HIS A 9 -16.16 1.19 -2.46
C HIS A 9 -16.63 0.98 -3.89
N ASP A 10 -16.10 -0.04 -4.56
CA ASP A 10 -16.47 -0.42 -5.90
C ASP A 10 -16.43 -1.96 -6.02
N GLY A 11 -17.58 -2.58 -5.88
CA GLY A 11 -17.71 -4.03 -5.81
C GLY A 11 -16.93 -4.60 -4.62
N LYS A 12 -15.93 -5.44 -4.93
CA LYS A 12 -15.06 -6.12 -3.95
C LYS A 12 -13.81 -5.31 -3.58
N ILE A 13 -13.69 -4.09 -4.08
CA ILE A 13 -12.51 -3.24 -3.89
C ILE A 13 -12.90 -2.07 -3.00
N HIS A 14 -12.11 -1.85 -1.96
CA HIS A 14 -12.34 -0.80 -0.98
C HIS A 14 -11.09 0.07 -0.88
N TYR A 15 -11.27 1.37 -0.90
CA TYR A 15 -10.21 2.35 -0.76
C TYR A 15 -10.48 3.28 0.42
N TYR A 16 -9.47 3.49 1.22
CA TYR A 16 -9.47 4.40 2.36
C TYR A 16 -8.22 5.29 2.30
N GLU A 17 -8.40 6.60 2.47
CA GLU A 17 -7.31 7.56 2.57
C GLU A 17 -7.50 8.39 3.83
N GLY A 18 -6.47 8.51 4.65
CA GLY A 18 -6.48 9.33 5.84
C GLY A 18 -5.16 10.07 6.01
N SER A 19 -5.22 11.34 6.43
CA SER A 19 -4.05 12.15 6.72
C SER A 19 -4.07 12.68 8.14
N VAL A 20 -2.89 12.73 8.75
CA VAL A 20 -2.64 13.28 10.09
C VAL A 20 -1.54 14.32 10.01
N ILE A 21 -1.73 15.44 10.68
CA ILE A 21 -0.69 16.46 10.85
C ILE A 21 -0.20 16.45 12.29
N SER A 22 1.11 16.28 12.49
CA SER A 22 1.83 16.62 13.71
C SER A 22 2.38 18.04 13.58
N LYS A 23 2.35 18.82 14.67
CA LYS A 23 2.81 20.21 14.66
C LYS A 23 4.24 20.36 15.18
N ASN A 24 4.77 19.36 15.87
CA ASN A 24 6.07 19.47 16.50
C ASN A 24 6.78 18.08 16.52
N PRO A 25 7.64 17.77 15.56
CA PRO A 25 7.94 18.56 14.34
C PRO A 25 6.75 18.65 13.40
N LEU A 26 6.78 19.58 12.46
CA LEU A 26 5.75 19.64 11.39
C LEU A 26 5.93 18.42 10.50
N GLN A 27 4.92 17.58 10.50
CA GLN A 27 4.91 16.34 9.74
C GLN A 27 3.50 16.06 9.22
N ILE A 28 3.41 15.65 7.98
CA ILE A 28 2.18 15.18 7.36
C ILE A 28 2.35 13.70 7.03
N TRP A 29 1.48 12.88 7.58
CA TRP A 29 1.42 11.45 7.26
C TRP A 29 0.09 11.16 6.58
N THR A 30 0.16 10.59 5.39
CA THR A 30 -1.01 10.14 4.64
C THR A 30 -0.91 8.64 4.43
N ARG A 31 -1.91 7.90 4.89
CA ARG A 31 -2.06 6.46 4.59
C ARG A 31 -3.16 6.25 3.57
N LYS A 32 -2.84 5.53 2.52
CA LYS A 32 -3.79 5.00 1.54
C LYS A 32 -3.86 3.49 1.71
N LEU A 33 -5.05 2.96 1.91
CA LEU A 33 -5.30 1.53 2.07
C LEU A 33 -6.25 1.08 0.98
N ILE A 34 -5.82 0.13 0.18
CA ILE A 34 -6.67 -0.61 -0.76
C ILE A 34 -6.82 -2.02 -0.23
N THR A 35 -8.08 -2.47 -0.07
CA THR A 35 -8.37 -3.86 0.26
C THR A 35 -9.25 -4.49 -0.81
N ILE A 36 -9.00 -5.77 -1.07
CA ILE A 36 -9.79 -6.59 -1.99
C ILE A 36 -10.29 -7.80 -1.22
N ASP A 37 -11.56 -8.12 -1.35
CA ASP A 37 -12.23 -9.22 -0.61
C ASP A 37 -11.55 -10.59 -0.76
N SER A 38 -10.73 -10.76 -1.81
CA SER A 38 -9.90 -11.96 -2.01
C SER A 38 -8.72 -12.06 -1.02
N GLY A 39 -8.61 -11.16 -0.05
CA GLY A 39 -7.56 -11.18 0.99
C GLY A 39 -6.30 -10.43 0.59
N ILE A 40 -6.40 -9.41 -0.26
CA ILE A 40 -5.30 -8.52 -0.61
C ILE A 40 -5.46 -7.21 0.15
N TRP A 41 -4.39 -6.76 0.81
CA TRP A 41 -4.28 -5.46 1.42
C TRP A 41 -3.03 -4.77 0.87
N PHE A 42 -3.20 -3.57 0.34
CA PHE A 42 -2.14 -2.73 -0.18
C PHE A 42 -2.14 -1.42 0.60
N ILE A 43 -1.09 -1.21 1.37
CA ILE A 43 -0.90 -0.04 2.24
C ILE A 43 0.18 0.83 1.63
N CYS A 44 -0.13 2.08 1.36
CA CYS A 44 0.83 3.08 0.93
C CYS A 44 0.88 4.19 1.97
N ASP A 45 2.06 4.37 2.59
CA ASP A 45 2.33 5.47 3.51
C ASP A 45 3.18 6.53 2.85
N GLU A 46 2.68 7.76 2.86
CA GLU A 46 3.38 8.95 2.43
C GLU A 46 3.66 9.83 3.64
N VAL A 47 4.91 10.15 3.89
CA VAL A 47 5.34 11.05 4.98
C VAL A 47 6.07 12.22 4.39
N LYS A 48 5.72 13.43 4.83
CA LYS A 48 6.39 14.69 4.49
C LYS A 48 6.76 15.41 5.77
N CYS A 49 8.02 15.79 5.87
CA CYS A 49 8.57 16.56 6.99
C CYS A 49 9.81 17.32 6.51
N ASP A 50 10.32 18.24 7.31
CA ASP A 50 11.56 18.96 6.99
C ASP A 50 12.77 18.21 7.62
N GLY A 51 13.80 17.93 6.81
CA GLY A 51 15.06 17.35 7.26
C GLY A 51 15.06 15.82 7.33
N THR A 52 16.09 15.27 7.98
CA THR A 52 16.30 13.82 8.07
C THR A 52 15.60 13.24 9.29
N HIS A 53 14.84 12.18 9.09
CA HIS A 53 14.04 11.50 10.10
C HIS A 53 14.11 9.98 9.95
N GLN A 54 13.80 9.32 11.07
CA GLN A 54 13.49 7.88 11.08
C GLN A 54 12.03 7.70 11.47
N ILE A 55 11.31 6.86 10.75
CA ILE A 55 9.98 6.38 11.14
C ILE A 55 9.97 4.87 11.32
N LYS A 56 9.00 4.40 12.08
CA LYS A 56 8.75 2.98 12.28
C LYS A 56 7.28 2.67 12.01
N GLN A 57 7.04 1.64 11.21
CA GLN A 57 5.72 1.05 11.01
C GLN A 57 5.61 -0.19 11.89
N TYR A 58 4.54 -0.32 12.66
CA TYR A 58 4.27 -1.45 13.56
C TYR A 58 3.14 -2.29 12.99
N PHE A 59 3.40 -3.55 12.77
CA PHE A 59 2.43 -4.54 12.28
C PHE A 59 2.23 -5.61 13.32
N HIS A 60 1.05 -5.62 13.95
CA HIS A 60 0.69 -6.57 15.00
C HIS A 60 0.07 -7.81 14.36
N PHE A 61 0.71 -8.95 14.56
CA PHE A 61 0.22 -10.24 14.06
C PHE A 61 -0.64 -10.94 15.12
N ASP A 62 -1.58 -11.74 14.67
CA ASP A 62 -2.43 -12.55 15.54
C ASP A 62 -1.55 -13.45 16.45
N PRO A 63 -1.87 -13.60 17.74
CA PRO A 63 -1.13 -14.48 18.66
C PRO A 63 -1.01 -15.94 18.23
N MET A 64 -1.84 -16.41 17.29
CA MET A 64 -1.68 -17.71 16.68
C MET A 64 -0.36 -17.86 15.92
N TYR A 65 0.27 -16.76 15.49
CA TYR A 65 1.56 -16.74 14.84
C TYR A 65 2.67 -16.65 15.89
N HIS A 66 3.41 -17.75 16.11
CA HIS A 66 4.57 -17.76 16.98
C HIS A 66 5.79 -17.05 16.40
N GLU A 67 5.82 -16.91 15.08
CA GLU A 67 6.81 -16.14 14.32
C GLU A 67 6.10 -15.31 13.26
N ILE A 68 6.72 -14.21 12.83
CA ILE A 68 6.17 -13.40 11.75
C ILE A 68 6.12 -14.19 10.45
N PRO A 69 4.96 -14.43 9.88
CA PRO A 69 4.83 -15.23 8.66
C PRO A 69 5.40 -14.48 7.46
N LYS A 70 6.41 -15.02 6.79
CA LYS A 70 7.14 -14.38 5.70
C LYS A 70 6.42 -14.43 4.34
N ASN A 71 5.45 -15.32 4.20
CA ASN A 71 4.79 -15.61 2.93
C ASN A 71 3.42 -14.93 2.76
N ILE A 72 3.03 -14.06 3.68
CA ILE A 72 1.74 -13.34 3.63
C ILE A 72 1.87 -11.84 3.55
N TRP A 73 3.09 -11.30 3.54
CA TRP A 73 3.31 -9.87 3.43
C TRP A 73 4.62 -9.53 2.72
N THR A 74 4.65 -8.35 2.11
CA THR A 74 5.86 -7.71 1.58
C THR A 74 5.99 -6.31 2.15
N TYR A 75 7.21 -5.87 2.36
CA TYR A 75 7.53 -4.55 2.91
C TYR A 75 8.82 -4.01 2.29
N GLU A 76 9.00 -2.71 2.41
CA GLU A 76 10.24 -2.00 2.06
C GLU A 76 10.83 -1.45 3.35
N GLY A 77 12.17 -1.52 3.52
CA GLY A 77 12.87 -1.04 4.71
C GLY A 77 13.49 -2.15 5.57
N ASP A 78 14.06 -1.75 6.71
CA ASP A 78 14.71 -2.66 7.65
C ASP A 78 13.69 -3.21 8.65
N MET A 79 13.50 -4.53 8.64
CA MET A 79 12.52 -5.21 9.48
C MET A 79 13.19 -5.98 10.61
N HIS A 80 12.65 -5.83 11.81
CA HIS A 80 12.93 -6.72 12.94
C HIS A 80 11.62 -7.13 13.63
N ALA A 81 11.67 -8.25 14.34
CA ALA A 81 10.54 -8.78 15.09
C ALA A 81 10.72 -8.53 16.58
N GLU A 82 9.65 -8.18 17.26
CA GLU A 82 9.58 -8.09 18.71
C GLU A 82 8.37 -8.84 19.25
N GLU A 83 8.51 -9.37 20.45
CA GLU A 83 7.37 -9.89 21.23
C GLU A 83 6.76 -8.79 22.07
N GLN A 84 5.46 -8.63 22.00
CA GLN A 84 4.71 -7.67 22.80
C GLN A 84 3.50 -8.36 23.46
N PHE A 85 3.01 -7.75 24.55
CA PHE A 85 1.80 -8.22 25.19
C PHE A 85 0.58 -7.52 24.59
N CYS A 86 -0.46 -8.29 24.35
CA CYS A 86 -1.78 -7.80 24.01
C CYS A 86 -2.86 -8.46 24.88
N SER A 87 -4.04 -7.88 24.90
CA SER A 87 -5.20 -8.43 25.58
C SER A 87 -6.42 -8.34 24.66
N PHE A 88 -6.82 -9.46 24.10
CA PHE A 88 -8.07 -9.59 23.33
C PHE A 88 -9.26 -9.97 24.21
N ILE A 89 -8.97 -10.55 25.38
CA ILE A 89 -9.97 -10.95 26.39
C ILE A 89 -9.65 -10.21 27.67
N TYR A 90 -10.68 -9.69 28.33
CA TYR A 90 -10.53 -8.96 29.59
C TYR A 90 -9.79 -9.81 30.64
N ASN A 91 -8.73 -9.24 31.26
CA ASN A 91 -7.83 -9.88 32.23
C ASN A 91 -6.95 -11.02 31.70
N GLU A 92 -6.85 -11.21 30.38
CA GLU A 92 -5.89 -12.16 29.80
C GLU A 92 -4.80 -11.40 29.06
N GLN A 93 -3.54 -11.73 29.34
CA GLN A 93 -2.39 -11.27 28.56
C GLN A 93 -1.89 -12.39 27.66
N MET A 94 -1.70 -12.07 26.39
CA MET A 94 -1.15 -12.98 25.38
C MET A 94 0.08 -12.34 24.77
N VAL A 95 1.07 -13.15 24.45
CA VAL A 95 2.23 -12.72 23.68
C VAL A 95 1.87 -12.76 22.19
N HIS A 96 2.21 -11.73 21.46
CA HIS A 96 2.07 -11.70 20.01
C HIS A 96 3.31 -11.14 19.35
N GLN A 97 3.48 -11.44 18.08
CA GLN A 97 4.59 -10.93 17.28
C GLN A 97 4.26 -9.58 16.67
N VAL A 98 5.22 -8.66 16.75
CA VAL A 98 5.14 -7.34 16.11
C VAL A 98 6.27 -7.21 15.12
N GLY A 99 5.94 -7.05 13.84
CA GLY A 99 6.89 -6.67 12.81
C GLY A 99 7.09 -5.17 12.82
N ILE A 100 8.33 -4.73 13.01
CA ILE A 100 8.69 -3.31 13.01
C ILE A 100 9.53 -3.04 11.78
N VAL A 101 9.02 -2.22 10.87
CA VAL A 101 9.74 -1.79 9.67
C VAL A 101 10.21 -0.37 9.85
N SER A 102 11.53 -0.16 9.78
CA SER A 102 12.18 1.12 9.99
C SER A 102 12.63 1.74 8.67
N HIS A 103 12.50 3.06 8.56
CA HIS A 103 12.86 3.82 7.38
C HIS A 103 13.61 5.08 7.78
N ASP A 104 14.81 5.27 7.23
CA ASP A 104 15.55 6.54 7.29
C ASP A 104 15.28 7.31 6.00
N PHE A 105 14.91 8.58 6.09
CA PHE A 105 14.59 9.39 4.93
C PHE A 105 14.82 10.88 5.17
N THR A 106 14.86 11.66 4.09
CA THR A 106 14.96 13.11 4.12
C THR A 106 13.78 13.71 3.37
N ASP A 107 13.06 14.61 4.04
CA ASP A 107 11.93 15.40 3.53
C ASP A 107 10.68 14.60 3.12
N THR A 108 10.83 13.54 2.36
CA THR A 108 9.69 12.75 1.86
C THR A 108 9.99 11.26 1.87
N LEU A 109 9.03 10.47 2.34
CA LEU A 109 9.05 9.02 2.28
C LEU A 109 7.76 8.52 1.63
N ASN A 110 7.89 7.57 0.70
CA ASN A 110 6.79 6.82 0.11
C ASN A 110 7.13 5.33 0.22
N VAL A 111 6.34 4.59 0.99
CA VAL A 111 6.57 3.16 1.22
C VAL A 111 5.32 2.35 1.04
N ILE A 112 5.50 1.14 0.51
CA ILE A 112 4.44 0.18 0.28
C ILE A 112 4.64 -1.03 1.18
N THR A 113 3.54 -1.42 1.84
CA THR A 113 3.43 -2.69 2.54
C THR A 113 2.21 -3.42 2.02
N THR A 114 2.34 -4.70 1.74
CA THR A 114 1.21 -5.52 1.28
C THR A 114 0.99 -6.72 2.17
N PHE A 115 -0.28 -7.12 2.33
CA PHE A 115 -0.66 -8.41 2.88
C PHE A 115 -1.50 -9.17 1.86
N HIS A 116 -1.32 -10.49 1.81
CA HIS A 116 -1.98 -11.35 0.83
C HIS A 116 -2.09 -12.79 1.33
N GLN A 117 -2.86 -13.60 0.65
CA GLN A 117 -2.91 -15.04 0.94
C GLN A 117 -1.56 -15.71 0.63
N PRO A 118 -1.18 -16.76 1.36
CA PRO A 118 0.12 -17.41 1.21
C PRO A 118 0.40 -18.00 -0.19
N GLU A 119 -0.65 -18.33 -0.91
CA GLU A 119 -0.59 -18.89 -2.27
C GLU A 119 -0.49 -17.84 -3.37
N TYR A 120 -0.64 -16.55 -3.04
CA TYR A 120 -0.53 -15.48 -4.02
C TYR A 120 0.92 -15.11 -4.27
N PHE A 121 1.23 -14.80 -5.50
CA PHE A 121 2.52 -14.27 -5.88
C PHE A 121 2.41 -12.77 -6.12
N VAL A 122 3.37 -12.00 -5.57
CA VAL A 122 3.37 -10.53 -5.65
C VAL A 122 4.63 -10.07 -6.36
N GLU A 123 4.47 -9.24 -7.36
CA GLU A 123 5.59 -8.67 -8.12
C GLU A 123 5.41 -7.17 -8.38
N ASP A 124 6.55 -6.49 -8.56
CA ASP A 124 6.56 -5.11 -9.01
C ASP A 124 6.21 -5.05 -10.50
N ILE A 125 5.44 -4.03 -10.87
CA ILE A 125 5.09 -3.77 -12.26
C ILE A 125 5.32 -2.31 -12.62
N ASP A 126 5.88 -2.07 -13.81
CA ASP A 126 6.16 -0.73 -14.26
C ASP A 126 4.89 -0.03 -14.78
N VAL A 127 4.76 1.24 -14.45
CA VAL A 127 3.80 2.14 -15.08
C VAL A 127 4.50 2.89 -16.21
N ILE A 128 3.88 2.89 -17.38
CA ILE A 128 4.43 3.52 -18.58
C ILE A 128 3.61 4.76 -18.92
N GLN A 129 4.28 5.89 -19.10
CA GLN A 129 3.65 7.11 -19.63
C GLN A 129 3.57 7.01 -21.16
N ALA A 130 2.55 7.61 -21.75
CA ALA A 130 2.43 7.72 -23.22
C ALA A 130 3.73 8.24 -23.84
N GLY A 131 4.26 7.53 -24.85
CA GLY A 131 5.60 7.73 -25.40
C GLY A 131 6.64 6.73 -24.89
N GLU A 132 6.19 5.64 -24.24
CA GLU A 132 7.02 4.49 -23.80
C GLU A 132 8.06 4.84 -22.73
N THR A 133 7.80 5.85 -21.94
CA THR A 133 8.67 6.22 -20.81
C THR A 133 8.20 5.53 -19.54
N ILE A 134 9.09 4.77 -18.89
CA ILE A 134 8.83 4.19 -17.57
C ILE A 134 8.74 5.34 -16.54
N VAL A 135 7.70 5.35 -15.75
CA VAL A 135 7.51 6.34 -14.68
C VAL A 135 8.28 5.89 -13.46
N SER A 136 9.06 6.81 -12.87
CA SER A 136 9.86 6.51 -11.68
C SER A 136 9.00 6.04 -10.51
N LYS A 137 9.53 5.11 -9.72
CA LYS A 137 8.93 4.64 -8.46
C LYS A 137 8.72 5.76 -7.42
N ASP A 138 9.50 6.85 -7.49
CA ASP A 138 9.29 8.05 -6.66
C ASP A 138 7.97 8.76 -6.95
N ILE A 139 7.39 8.51 -8.14
CA ILE A 139 6.14 9.10 -8.60
C ILE A 139 4.98 8.11 -8.45
N VAL A 140 5.22 6.83 -8.75
CA VAL A 140 4.18 5.79 -8.73
C VAL A 140 4.74 4.45 -8.29
N ASN A 141 4.03 3.79 -7.39
CA ASN A 141 4.26 2.39 -7.07
C ASN A 141 3.11 1.55 -7.59
N ALA A 142 3.45 0.46 -8.25
CA ALA A 142 2.48 -0.51 -8.72
C ALA A 142 2.94 -1.93 -8.41
N LYS A 143 1.99 -2.75 -7.96
CA LYS A 143 2.22 -4.18 -7.69
C LYS A 143 1.13 -5.02 -8.33
N GLN A 144 1.53 -6.19 -8.82
CA GLN A 144 0.62 -7.19 -9.32
C GLN A 144 0.53 -8.36 -8.34
N PHE A 145 -0.70 -8.77 -8.04
CA PHE A 145 -1.04 -9.91 -7.21
C PHE A 145 -1.61 -11.01 -8.09
N ILE A 146 -0.85 -12.06 -8.29
CA ILE A 146 -1.26 -13.24 -9.08
C ILE A 146 -2.00 -14.19 -8.14
N VAL A 147 -3.31 -14.27 -8.33
CA VAL A 147 -4.22 -15.11 -7.54
C VAL A 147 -4.27 -16.53 -8.09
N SER A 148 -4.29 -16.66 -9.43
CA SER A 148 -4.29 -17.90 -10.15
C SER A 148 -3.69 -17.72 -11.56
N ARG A 149 -3.68 -18.79 -12.36
CA ARG A 149 -3.24 -18.72 -13.76
C ARG A 149 -4.10 -17.79 -14.62
N THR A 150 -5.33 -17.56 -14.24
CA THR A 150 -6.32 -16.79 -15.03
C THR A 150 -6.83 -15.57 -14.30
N GLU A 151 -6.35 -15.29 -13.07
CA GLU A 151 -6.82 -14.15 -12.26
C GLU A 151 -5.69 -13.42 -11.58
N ASN A 152 -5.63 -12.10 -11.78
CA ASN A 152 -4.70 -11.22 -11.10
C ASN A 152 -5.34 -9.85 -10.81
N TYR A 153 -4.74 -9.15 -9.83
CA TYR A 153 -5.05 -7.76 -9.53
C TYR A 153 -3.79 -6.94 -9.66
N THR A 154 -3.86 -5.82 -10.34
CA THR A 154 -2.76 -4.86 -10.44
C THR A 154 -3.20 -3.56 -9.80
N ILE A 155 -2.45 -3.07 -8.80
CA ILE A 155 -2.74 -1.86 -8.04
C ILE A 155 -1.66 -0.84 -8.34
N ALA A 156 -2.05 0.41 -8.64
CA ALA A 156 -1.12 1.53 -8.78
C ALA A 156 -1.56 2.72 -7.93
N VAL A 157 -0.58 3.34 -7.24
CA VAL A 157 -0.76 4.52 -6.40
C VAL A 157 0.25 5.58 -6.79
N PHE A 158 -0.24 6.76 -7.20
CA PHE A 158 0.58 7.93 -7.45
C PHE A 158 0.82 8.72 -6.16
N HIS A 159 2.06 9.12 -5.93
CA HIS A 159 2.52 9.88 -4.75
C HIS A 159 2.47 11.38 -4.96
N GLN A 160 2.32 11.82 -6.20
CA GLN A 160 2.25 13.23 -6.58
C GLN A 160 0.88 13.57 -7.15
N GLU A 161 0.56 14.88 -7.17
CA GLU A 161 -0.60 15.33 -7.91
C GLU A 161 -0.43 14.99 -9.40
N ILE A 162 -1.42 14.29 -9.95
CA ILE A 162 -1.51 14.09 -11.39
C ILE A 162 -1.98 15.41 -11.96
N PHE A 163 -1.05 16.23 -12.43
CA PHE A 163 -1.40 17.48 -13.05
C PHE A 163 -2.30 17.27 -14.28
N SER A 164 -3.21 18.19 -14.48
CA SER A 164 -4.22 18.21 -15.53
C SER A 164 -3.69 18.14 -16.97
N GLY A 165 -2.40 18.00 -17.15
CA GLY A 165 -1.79 17.83 -18.45
C GLY A 165 -2.10 16.46 -19.01
N ARG A 166 -3.00 16.15 -19.73
CA ARG A 166 -3.22 15.16 -20.81
C ARG A 166 -2.25 13.97 -20.90
N LYS A 167 -1.55 13.61 -19.80
CA LYS A 167 -0.63 12.48 -19.75
C LYS A 167 -1.44 11.22 -19.49
N ILE A 168 -1.51 10.35 -20.47
CA ILE A 168 -2.10 9.03 -20.32
C ILE A 168 -1.02 8.10 -19.80
N MET A 169 -1.31 7.39 -18.73
CA MET A 169 -0.49 6.32 -18.18
C MET A 169 -1.04 4.98 -18.64
N TYR A 170 -0.16 4.02 -18.73
CA TYR A 170 -0.51 2.64 -19.06
C TYR A 170 0.01 1.71 -17.96
N LEU A 171 -0.85 0.84 -17.49
CA LEU A 171 -0.52 -0.23 -16.57
C LEU A 171 -1.10 -1.52 -17.12
N ASN A 172 -0.26 -2.51 -17.33
CA ASN A 172 -0.67 -3.80 -17.90
C ASN A 172 -1.48 -3.64 -19.22
N GLY A 173 -1.08 -2.67 -20.05
CA GLY A 173 -1.71 -2.34 -21.33
C GLY A 173 -3.04 -1.57 -21.21
N VAL A 174 -3.52 -1.24 -20.01
CA VAL A 174 -4.74 -0.48 -19.78
C VAL A 174 -4.42 1.00 -19.62
N PRO A 175 -5.00 1.89 -20.44
CA PRO A 175 -4.79 3.33 -20.33
C PRO A 175 -5.60 3.89 -19.13
N PHE A 176 -5.00 4.85 -18.40
CA PHE A 176 -5.68 5.52 -17.31
C PHE A 176 -5.13 6.93 -17.05
N HIS A 177 -5.93 7.72 -16.30
CA HIS A 177 -5.54 9.01 -15.74
C HIS A 177 -6.22 9.16 -14.37
N ALA A 178 -5.55 8.67 -13.33
CA ALA A 178 -6.07 8.65 -11.95
C ALA A 178 -4.93 8.47 -10.96
N LYS A 179 -5.13 8.88 -9.70
CA LYS A 179 -4.15 8.75 -8.61
C LYS A 179 -4.07 7.35 -8.05
N VAL A 180 -5.21 6.67 -7.97
CA VAL A 180 -5.28 5.29 -7.44
C VAL A 180 -6.19 4.48 -8.32
N ILE A 181 -5.65 3.37 -8.81
CA ILE A 181 -6.40 2.45 -9.66
C ILE A 181 -6.18 1.00 -9.21
N VAL A 182 -7.14 0.16 -9.54
CA VAL A 182 -7.03 -1.29 -9.51
C VAL A 182 -7.46 -1.82 -10.87
N ILE A 183 -6.66 -2.71 -11.45
CA ILE A 183 -7.04 -3.48 -12.63
C ILE A 183 -7.25 -4.92 -12.18
N HIS A 184 -8.44 -5.44 -12.37
CA HIS A 184 -8.75 -6.85 -12.18
C HIS A 184 -8.76 -7.53 -13.54
N GLU A 185 -7.90 -8.50 -13.73
CA GLU A 185 -7.87 -9.36 -14.90
C GLU A 185 -8.36 -10.75 -14.52
N LYS A 186 -9.36 -11.24 -15.24
CA LYS A 186 -9.90 -12.58 -15.06
C LYS A 186 -10.28 -13.19 -16.39
N ASP A 187 -9.76 -14.39 -16.67
CA ASP A 187 -10.01 -15.13 -17.91
C ASP A 187 -9.75 -14.27 -19.18
N GLY A 188 -8.70 -13.44 -19.13
CA GLY A 188 -8.29 -12.53 -20.21
C GLY A 188 -9.09 -11.22 -20.31
N ASN A 189 -10.13 -11.04 -19.47
CA ASN A 189 -10.89 -9.80 -19.42
C ASN A 189 -10.32 -8.86 -18.37
N LYS A 190 -10.10 -7.60 -18.72
CA LYS A 190 -9.56 -6.57 -17.82
C LYS A 190 -10.66 -5.58 -17.45
N THR A 191 -10.80 -5.32 -16.16
CA THR A 191 -11.69 -4.30 -15.61
C THR A 191 -10.87 -3.29 -14.84
N LEU A 192 -11.01 -2.01 -15.18
CA LEU A 192 -10.35 -0.89 -14.51
C LEU A 192 -11.28 -0.28 -13.47
N TYR A 193 -10.81 -0.20 -12.24
CA TYR A 193 -11.45 0.51 -11.13
C TYR A 193 -10.64 1.75 -10.79
N VAL A 194 -11.24 2.93 -10.92
CA VAL A 194 -10.64 4.21 -10.53
C VAL A 194 -11.04 4.50 -9.09
N MET A 195 -10.12 4.34 -8.16
CA MET A 195 -10.39 4.54 -6.73
C MET A 195 -10.22 6.00 -6.31
N ARG A 196 -9.30 6.73 -6.96
CA ARG A 196 -9.04 8.15 -6.70
C ARG A 196 -8.66 8.86 -8.01
N THR A 197 -9.32 9.93 -8.35
CA THR A 197 -8.97 10.87 -9.44
C THR A 197 -8.05 11.98 -8.93
#